data_fd4801a478ebcfd9af37e1aa5ce0897d
#
_entry.id   fd4801a478ebcfd9af37e1aa5ce0897d
#
_cell.length_a   1.000
_cell.length_b   1.000
_cell.length_c   1.000
_cell.angle_alpha   90.00
_cell.angle_beta   90.00
_cell.angle_gamma   90.00
#
_symmetry.space_group_name_H-M   'P 1'
#
loop_
_entity.id
_entity.type
_entity.pdbx_description
1 polymer ?
#
loop_
_entity_poly.entity_id
_entity_poly.type
_entity_poly.pdbx_seq_one_letter_code
_entity_poly.pdbx_strand_id
1 'polypeptide(L)'
;GKRNFSDDIEVSESSIVINLEDASILFVDVDIPGIYSNFIKENLSVDVKPSGNNDKIYSGIIDSAASRIDVEKRSLAARVKLENDNLEILPGSLLEISIKYNERNSLSIPDTSIMLEGNKTFAYKVSADNITNKTEITIGIRNGGYVEVISGLNEKDNIVAEGLKKVRPGGKIKPIKK
;
A
#
# COMPACT_ATOMS: atom_id res chain seq x y z
N GLY A 1 -9.23 -8.20 -12.24
CA GLY A 1 -8.44 -7.23 -13.03
C GLY A 1 -7.15 -6.83 -12.29
N LYS A 2 -6.33 -5.97 -12.90
CA LYS A 2 -5.09 -5.46 -12.28
C LYS A 2 -5.34 -4.17 -11.53
N ARG A 3 -4.61 -3.97 -10.43
CA ARG A 3 -4.61 -2.76 -9.63
C ARG A 3 -3.18 -2.40 -9.23
N ASN A 4 -2.98 -1.14 -8.88
CA ASN A 4 -1.72 -0.65 -8.35
C ASN A 4 -1.62 -0.98 -6.86
N PHE A 5 -0.49 -1.54 -6.44
CA PHE A 5 -0.13 -1.84 -5.06
C PHE A 5 1.26 -1.27 -4.76
N SER A 6 1.48 -0.89 -3.52
CA SER A 6 2.78 -0.49 -3.00
C SER A 6 2.99 -1.09 -1.61
N ASP A 7 4.24 -1.25 -1.25
CA ASP A 7 4.65 -1.50 0.13
C ASP A 7 4.88 -0.14 0.80
N ASP A 8 4.68 -0.04 2.11
CA ASP A 8 4.81 1.22 2.86
C ASP A 8 5.85 1.08 3.97
N ILE A 9 6.63 2.15 4.17
CA ILE A 9 7.54 2.32 5.29
C ILE A 9 6.97 3.42 6.18
N GLU A 10 6.63 3.09 7.42
CA GLU A 10 6.08 4.03 8.39
C GLU A 10 7.19 4.60 9.27
N VAL A 11 7.26 5.91 9.37
CA VAL A 11 8.14 6.63 10.29
C VAL A 11 7.38 7.76 10.96
N SER A 12 7.74 8.08 12.21
CA SER A 12 7.19 9.23 12.93
C SER A 12 8.30 10.25 13.16
N GLU A 13 8.05 11.51 12.83
CA GLU A 13 9.05 12.56 12.89
C GLU A 13 8.43 13.91 13.27
N SER A 14 9.21 14.73 13.98
CA SER A 14 8.82 16.09 14.37
C SER A 14 9.76 17.18 13.86
N SER A 15 10.83 16.82 13.17
CA SER A 15 11.83 17.75 12.66
C SER A 15 11.39 18.40 11.35
N ILE A 16 10.55 19.43 11.44
CA ILE A 16 10.06 20.19 10.28
C ILE A 16 10.98 21.38 10.04
N VAL A 17 11.49 21.49 8.84
CA VAL A 17 12.24 22.65 8.35
C VAL A 17 11.33 23.45 7.42
N ILE A 18 11.09 24.71 7.76
CA ILE A 18 10.32 25.62 6.91
C ILE A 18 11.24 26.23 5.86
N ASN A 19 10.79 26.29 4.61
CA ASN A 19 11.46 27.09 3.61
C ASN A 19 11.23 28.58 3.93
N LEU A 20 12.30 29.36 4.15
CA LEU A 20 12.21 30.78 4.46
C LEU A 20 11.74 31.64 3.27
N GLU A 21 11.90 31.11 2.05
CA GLU A 21 11.49 31.82 0.82
C GLU A 21 10.02 31.52 0.47
N ASP A 22 9.52 30.35 0.85
CA ASP A 22 8.15 29.94 0.58
C ASP A 22 7.62 29.04 1.71
N ALA A 23 6.81 29.62 2.59
CA ALA A 23 6.23 28.94 3.73
C ALA A 23 5.17 27.87 3.33
N SER A 24 4.72 27.87 2.08
CA SER A 24 3.81 26.86 1.55
C SER A 24 4.52 25.53 1.24
N ILE A 25 5.85 25.52 1.26
CA ILE A 25 6.66 24.31 1.06
C ILE A 25 7.34 23.94 2.37
N LEU A 26 7.10 22.73 2.83
CA LEU A 26 7.75 22.17 4.00
C LEU A 26 8.75 21.10 3.62
N PHE A 27 9.85 21.07 4.35
CA PHE A 27 10.82 19.99 4.34
C PHE A 27 10.80 19.28 5.69
N VAL A 28 10.79 17.96 5.67
CA VAL A 28 10.82 17.13 6.85
C VAL A 28 12.00 16.17 6.74
N ASP A 29 12.95 16.30 7.67
CA ASP A 29 14.08 15.37 7.72
C ASP A 29 13.67 14.14 8.51
N VAL A 30 13.87 12.97 7.92
CA VAL A 30 13.47 11.66 8.48
C VAL A 30 14.63 10.68 8.50
N ASP A 31 14.63 9.83 9.51
CA ASP A 31 15.57 8.71 9.64
C ASP A 31 14.85 7.41 9.27
N ILE A 32 15.17 6.85 8.11
CA ILE A 32 14.57 5.64 7.56
C ILE A 32 15.42 4.43 7.98
N PRO A 33 14.84 3.34 8.50
CA PRO A 33 15.62 2.15 8.85
C PRO A 33 16.46 1.65 7.67
N GLY A 34 17.76 1.39 7.92
CA GLY A 34 18.74 1.08 6.87
C GLY A 34 18.43 -0.16 6.03
N ILE A 35 17.57 -1.08 6.55
CA ILE A 35 17.10 -2.25 5.80
C ILE A 35 16.32 -1.86 4.53
N TYR A 36 15.76 -0.66 4.48
CA TYR A 36 15.00 -0.14 3.35
C TYR A 36 15.84 0.70 2.39
N SER A 37 17.14 0.89 2.66
CA SER A 37 18.00 1.81 1.88
C SER A 37 17.99 1.56 0.38
N ASN A 38 17.90 0.30 -0.05
CA ASN A 38 17.87 -0.06 -1.47
C ASN A 38 16.58 0.35 -2.19
N PHE A 39 15.52 0.64 -1.46
CA PHE A 39 14.23 1.05 -2.02
C PHE A 39 14.04 2.55 -2.03
N ILE A 40 14.82 3.30 -1.24
CA ILE A 40 14.68 4.75 -1.12
C ILE A 40 15.36 5.43 -2.29
N LYS A 41 14.55 6.23 -3.01
CA LYS A 41 14.96 7.02 -4.17
C LYS A 41 14.27 8.35 -4.13
N GLU A 42 14.86 9.34 -4.77
CA GLU A 42 14.20 10.62 -5.04
C GLU A 42 12.88 10.43 -5.80
N ASN A 43 11.93 11.29 -5.55
CA ASN A 43 10.57 11.28 -6.12
C ASN A 43 9.68 10.09 -5.73
N LEU A 44 10.04 9.28 -4.74
CA LEU A 44 9.10 8.34 -4.15
C LEU A 44 7.93 9.09 -3.50
N SER A 45 6.72 8.61 -3.71
CA SER A 45 5.50 9.16 -3.13
C SER A 45 5.49 8.95 -1.60
N VAL A 46 5.11 10.00 -0.90
CA VAL A 46 5.02 10.01 0.56
C VAL A 46 3.67 10.56 0.97
N ASP A 47 2.99 9.85 1.86
CA ASP A 47 1.81 10.34 2.55
C ASP A 47 2.24 10.86 3.93
N VAL A 48 1.82 12.06 4.29
CA VAL A 48 2.13 12.69 5.57
C VAL A 48 0.84 13.01 6.30
N LYS A 49 0.73 12.55 7.53
CA LYS A 49 -0.43 12.77 8.39
C LYS A 49 0.01 13.42 9.70
N PRO A 50 -0.43 14.63 10.02
CA PRO A 50 -0.18 15.24 11.32
C PRO A 50 -0.91 14.44 12.42
N SER A 51 -0.20 14.08 13.49
CA SER A 51 -0.79 13.40 14.63
C SER A 51 -1.82 14.30 15.30
N GLY A 52 -3.02 13.75 15.53
CA GLY A 52 -4.11 14.49 16.18
C GLY A 52 -4.98 15.34 15.23
N ASN A 53 -4.65 15.44 13.95
CA ASN A 53 -5.51 16.06 12.96
C ASN A 53 -6.23 14.97 12.15
N ASN A 54 -7.51 14.82 12.38
CA ASN A 54 -8.33 13.72 11.88
C ASN A 54 -8.24 13.59 10.35
N ASP A 55 -7.70 12.46 9.91
CA ASP A 55 -7.82 11.89 8.56
C ASP A 55 -7.31 12.72 7.37
N LYS A 56 -6.78 13.91 7.54
CA LYS A 56 -6.20 14.69 6.46
C LYS A 56 -4.79 14.19 6.13
N ILE A 57 -4.63 13.73 4.89
CA ILE A 57 -3.37 13.25 4.35
C ILE A 57 -2.82 14.31 3.40
N TYR A 58 -1.56 14.66 3.57
CA TYR A 58 -0.81 15.55 2.69
C TYR A 58 0.11 14.68 1.84
N SER A 59 0.14 14.95 0.55
CA SER A 59 1.03 14.26 -0.38
C SER A 59 2.36 14.98 -0.48
N GLY A 60 3.43 14.21 -0.42
CA GLY A 60 4.80 14.68 -0.59
C GLY A 60 5.63 13.73 -1.43
N ILE A 61 6.90 14.03 -1.52
CA ILE A 61 7.90 13.20 -2.20
C ILE A 61 9.20 13.14 -1.38
N ILE A 62 9.99 12.12 -1.59
CA ILE A 62 11.40 12.12 -1.18
C ILE A 62 12.14 13.11 -2.07
N ASP A 63 12.57 14.22 -1.49
CA ASP A 63 13.35 15.26 -2.16
C ASP A 63 14.82 14.85 -2.32
N SER A 64 15.39 14.30 -1.25
CA SER A 64 16.76 13.81 -1.24
C SER A 64 16.97 12.70 -0.21
N ALA A 65 17.98 11.89 -0.41
CA ALA A 65 18.39 10.86 0.54
C ALA A 65 19.91 10.82 0.64
N ALA A 66 20.42 10.50 1.83
CA ALA A 66 21.85 10.33 2.04
C ALA A 66 22.39 9.16 1.21
N SER A 67 23.63 9.27 0.77
CA SER A 67 24.32 8.21 0.02
C SER A 67 24.87 7.08 0.91
N ARG A 68 24.77 7.24 2.22
CA ARG A 68 25.33 6.30 3.21
C ARG A 68 24.40 6.14 4.39
N ILE A 69 24.40 4.92 4.94
CA ILE A 69 23.70 4.62 6.20
C ILE A 69 24.54 5.15 7.36
N ASP A 70 23.89 5.85 8.28
CA ASP A 70 24.47 6.18 9.58
C ASP A 70 24.62 4.90 10.40
N VAL A 71 25.86 4.57 10.75
CA VAL A 71 26.21 3.30 11.42
C VAL A 71 25.72 3.28 12.87
N GLU A 72 25.71 4.43 13.53
CA GLU A 72 25.28 4.55 14.93
C GLU A 72 23.76 4.43 15.04
N LYS A 73 23.04 5.16 14.19
CA LYS A 73 21.57 5.13 14.13
C LYS A 73 21.01 3.92 13.36
N ARG A 74 21.82 3.27 12.54
CA ARG A 74 21.40 2.24 11.58
C ARG A 74 20.28 2.70 10.66
N SER A 75 20.31 3.97 10.28
CA SER A 75 19.28 4.63 9.46
C SER A 75 19.90 5.35 8.26
N LEU A 76 19.06 5.59 7.27
CA LEU A 76 19.33 6.43 6.12
C LEU A 76 18.61 7.75 6.33
N ALA A 77 19.34 8.86 6.39
CA ALA A 77 18.71 10.17 6.44
C ALA A 77 18.10 10.51 5.08
N ALA A 78 16.87 10.99 5.09
CA ALA A 78 16.19 11.46 3.90
C ALA A 78 15.42 12.74 4.21
N ARG A 79 15.12 13.49 3.17
CA ARG A 79 14.30 14.71 3.23
C ARG A 79 13.04 14.53 2.43
N VAL A 80 11.91 14.73 3.07
CA VAL A 80 10.59 14.77 2.46
C VAL A 80 10.22 16.21 2.16
N LYS A 81 9.76 16.47 0.94
CA LYS A 81 9.17 17.73 0.51
C LYS A 81 7.67 17.57 0.36
N LEU A 82 6.90 18.47 0.94
CA LEU A 82 5.45 18.49 0.81
C LEU A 82 4.90 19.90 0.70
N GLU A 83 3.74 20.02 0.08
CA GLU A 83 2.99 21.25 -0.04
C GLU A 83 2.12 21.48 1.19
N ASN A 84 2.11 22.69 1.71
CA ASN A 84 1.35 23.15 2.88
C ASN A 84 0.66 24.49 2.58
N ASP A 85 -0.05 24.53 1.45
CA ASP A 85 -0.64 25.75 0.89
C ASP A 85 -1.51 26.54 1.88
N ASN A 86 -2.22 25.82 2.75
CA ASN A 86 -3.10 26.42 3.76
C ASN A 86 -2.38 26.69 5.10
N LEU A 87 -1.07 26.44 5.20
CA LEU A 87 -0.28 26.60 6.42
C LEU A 87 -0.85 25.83 7.63
N GLU A 88 -1.49 24.70 7.38
CA GLU A 88 -2.16 23.90 8.43
C GLU A 88 -1.19 23.05 9.24
N ILE A 89 -0.07 22.65 8.64
CA ILE A 89 1.01 21.94 9.34
C ILE A 89 1.92 22.99 9.97
N LEU A 90 1.95 23.00 11.29
CA LEU A 90 2.74 23.95 12.07
C LEU A 90 4.10 23.36 12.46
N PRO A 91 5.13 24.19 12.61
CA PRO A 91 6.40 23.76 13.17
C PRO A 91 6.21 23.09 14.53
N GLY A 92 6.90 21.97 14.77
CA GLY A 92 6.78 21.20 16.00
C GLY A 92 5.62 20.20 16.00
N SER A 93 4.84 20.11 14.92
CA SER A 93 3.85 19.04 14.75
C SER A 93 4.56 17.69 14.67
N LEU A 94 4.01 16.67 15.35
CA LEU A 94 4.41 15.29 15.12
C LEU A 94 3.74 14.79 13.85
N LEU A 95 4.51 14.22 12.95
CA LEU A 95 4.06 13.72 11.67
C LEU A 95 4.21 12.20 11.58
N GLU A 96 3.18 11.53 11.14
CA GLU A 96 3.20 10.15 10.69
C GLU A 96 3.47 10.16 9.17
N ILE A 97 4.55 9.52 8.75
CA ILE A 97 5.04 9.56 7.38
C ILE A 97 5.04 8.14 6.82
N SER A 98 4.33 7.94 5.73
CA SER A 98 4.24 6.68 5.00
C SER A 98 4.92 6.84 3.63
N ILE A 99 6.06 6.19 3.45
CA ILE A 99 6.83 6.22 2.21
C ILE A 99 6.46 5.01 1.38
N LYS A 100 5.89 5.24 0.20
CA LYS A 100 5.47 4.19 -0.73
C LYS A 100 6.62 3.75 -1.60
N TYR A 101 6.88 2.47 -1.62
CA TYR A 101 7.94 1.88 -2.45
C TYR A 101 7.44 0.61 -3.15
N ASN A 102 8.23 0.09 -4.09
CA ASN A 102 7.91 -1.14 -4.83
C ASN A 102 6.51 -1.11 -5.46
N GLU A 103 6.15 0.03 -6.06
CA GLU A 103 4.87 0.16 -6.76
C GLU A 103 4.79 -0.83 -7.92
N ARG A 104 3.68 -1.54 -8.02
CA ARG A 104 3.47 -2.57 -9.01
C ARG A 104 2.01 -2.74 -9.40
N ASN A 105 1.77 -3.09 -10.65
CA ASN A 105 0.46 -3.50 -11.13
C ASN A 105 0.33 -5.01 -11.01
N SER A 106 -0.49 -5.47 -10.07
CA SER A 106 -0.71 -6.88 -9.79
C SER A 106 -2.16 -7.29 -10.00
N LEU A 107 -2.37 -8.57 -10.24
CA LEU A 107 -3.70 -9.15 -10.27
C LEU A 107 -4.37 -8.95 -8.93
N SER A 108 -5.63 -8.52 -8.94
CA SER A 108 -6.41 -8.30 -7.73
C SER A 108 -7.78 -8.92 -7.80
N ILE A 109 -8.26 -9.34 -6.64
CA ILE A 109 -9.61 -9.86 -6.44
C ILE A 109 -10.26 -9.16 -5.24
N PRO A 110 -11.61 -9.07 -5.18
CA PRO A 110 -12.29 -8.57 -3.99
C PRO A 110 -11.95 -9.39 -2.75
N ASP A 111 -11.82 -8.76 -1.59
CA ASP A 111 -11.61 -9.44 -0.30
C ASP A 111 -12.68 -10.51 -0.01
N THR A 112 -13.90 -10.24 -0.46
CA THR A 112 -15.05 -11.17 -0.33
C THR A 112 -14.92 -12.46 -1.12
N SER A 113 -13.95 -12.53 -2.06
CA SER A 113 -13.66 -13.71 -2.88
C SER A 113 -12.75 -14.72 -2.19
N ILE A 114 -12.25 -14.39 -1.01
CA ILE A 114 -11.22 -15.17 -0.32
C ILE A 114 -11.83 -16.07 0.74
N MET A 115 -11.35 -17.28 0.76
CA MET A 115 -11.68 -18.28 1.79
C MET A 115 -10.40 -18.76 2.47
N LEU A 116 -10.40 -18.70 3.79
CA LEU A 116 -9.29 -19.19 4.62
C LEU A 116 -9.65 -20.56 5.18
N GLU A 117 -8.75 -21.52 5.04
CA GLU A 117 -8.87 -22.85 5.67
C GLU A 117 -7.51 -23.22 6.27
N GLY A 118 -7.46 -23.25 7.59
CA GLY A 118 -6.20 -23.40 8.30
C GLY A 118 -5.24 -22.24 7.96
N ASN A 119 -4.07 -22.59 7.46
CA ASN A 119 -3.03 -21.65 7.03
C ASN A 119 -3.02 -21.39 5.50
N LYS A 120 -4.04 -21.86 4.78
CA LYS A 120 -4.13 -21.76 3.34
C LYS A 120 -5.25 -20.83 2.90
N THR A 121 -5.02 -20.15 1.79
CA THR A 121 -5.98 -19.24 1.18
C THR A 121 -6.47 -19.80 -0.14
N PHE A 122 -7.78 -19.72 -0.37
CA PHE A 122 -8.43 -20.25 -1.56
C PHE A 122 -9.35 -19.21 -2.20
N ALA A 123 -9.57 -19.38 -3.50
CA ALA A 123 -10.64 -18.73 -4.25
C ALA A 123 -11.37 -19.79 -5.10
N TYR A 124 -12.63 -19.52 -5.43
CA TYR A 124 -13.37 -20.36 -6.38
C TYR A 124 -13.23 -19.81 -7.79
N LYS A 125 -12.57 -20.55 -8.68
CA LYS A 125 -12.60 -20.32 -10.12
C LYS A 125 -13.89 -20.89 -10.70
N VAL A 126 -14.42 -20.21 -11.70
CA VAL A 126 -15.64 -20.64 -12.41
C VAL A 126 -15.26 -21.02 -13.83
N SER A 127 -15.52 -22.26 -14.21
CA SER A 127 -15.31 -22.76 -15.58
C SER A 127 -16.36 -22.20 -16.55
N ALA A 128 -16.14 -22.42 -17.85
CA ALA A 128 -17.10 -22.05 -18.91
C ALA A 128 -18.48 -22.70 -18.71
N ASP A 129 -18.54 -23.88 -18.10
CA ASP A 129 -19.78 -24.63 -17.80
C ASP A 129 -20.44 -24.19 -16.48
N ASN A 130 -19.94 -23.10 -15.88
CA ASN A 130 -20.38 -22.59 -14.58
C ASN A 130 -20.14 -23.56 -13.40
N ILE A 131 -19.11 -24.36 -13.50
CA ILE A 131 -18.67 -25.26 -12.42
C ILE A 131 -17.59 -24.56 -11.60
N THR A 132 -17.70 -24.63 -10.29
CA THR A 132 -16.76 -24.01 -9.35
C THR A 132 -15.62 -24.97 -9.00
N ASN A 133 -14.40 -24.46 -9.09
CA ASN A 133 -13.19 -25.17 -8.72
C ASN A 133 -12.47 -24.40 -7.60
N LYS A 134 -12.31 -25.05 -6.45
CA LYS A 134 -11.56 -24.51 -5.34
C LYS A 134 -10.07 -24.48 -5.70
N THR A 135 -9.48 -23.31 -5.72
CA THR A 135 -8.10 -23.10 -6.14
C THR A 135 -7.31 -22.46 -4.99
N GLU A 136 -6.20 -23.06 -4.61
CA GLU A 136 -5.27 -22.46 -3.64
C GLU A 136 -4.57 -21.28 -4.29
N ILE A 137 -4.51 -20.16 -3.56
CA ILE A 137 -3.90 -18.92 -4.02
C ILE A 137 -2.92 -18.39 -2.98
N THR A 138 -1.91 -17.69 -3.45
CA THR A 138 -1.03 -16.87 -2.59
C THR A 138 -1.45 -15.43 -2.74
N ILE A 139 -1.70 -14.78 -1.62
CA ILE A 139 -2.12 -13.38 -1.56
C ILE A 139 -0.98 -12.49 -1.08
N GLY A 140 -1.00 -11.23 -1.50
CA GLY A 140 -0.11 -10.17 -1.05
C GLY A 140 -0.87 -9.10 -0.26
N ILE A 141 -0.65 -7.85 -0.62
CA ILE A 141 -1.18 -6.67 0.07
C ILE A 141 -2.69 -6.54 -0.11
N ARG A 142 -3.34 -6.02 0.94
CA ARG A 142 -4.76 -5.65 0.91
C ARG A 142 -4.87 -4.13 0.82
N ASN A 143 -5.68 -3.66 -0.11
CA ASN A 143 -5.93 -2.23 -0.28
C ASN A 143 -7.34 -1.99 -0.83
N GLY A 144 -8.10 -1.10 -0.17
CA GLY A 144 -9.39 -0.64 -0.65
C GLY A 144 -10.43 -1.73 -0.94
N GLY A 145 -10.51 -2.79 -0.12
CA GLY A 145 -11.44 -3.90 -0.29
C GLY A 145 -11.01 -4.93 -1.35
N TYR A 146 -9.78 -4.81 -1.83
CA TYR A 146 -9.15 -5.74 -2.78
C TYR A 146 -7.87 -6.32 -2.20
N VAL A 147 -7.55 -7.53 -2.67
CA VAL A 147 -6.33 -8.24 -2.30
C VAL A 147 -5.51 -8.52 -3.54
N GLU A 148 -4.22 -8.29 -3.42
CA GLU A 148 -3.23 -8.69 -4.41
C GLU A 148 -3.14 -10.22 -4.48
N VAL A 149 -3.11 -10.78 -5.70
CA VAL A 149 -2.89 -12.20 -5.95
C VAL A 149 -1.51 -12.39 -6.55
N ILE A 150 -0.64 -13.05 -5.79
CA ILE A 150 0.74 -13.34 -6.21
C ILE A 150 0.78 -14.57 -7.10
N SER A 151 -0.02 -15.59 -6.76
CA SER A 151 -0.09 -16.83 -7.55
C SER A 151 -1.43 -17.58 -7.38
N GLY A 152 -1.69 -18.52 -8.29
CA GLY A 152 -2.89 -19.38 -8.27
C GLY A 152 -4.01 -18.95 -9.21
N LEU A 153 -4.02 -17.68 -9.64
CA LEU A 153 -5.01 -17.15 -10.59
C LEU A 153 -4.33 -16.47 -11.78
N ASN A 154 -5.04 -16.43 -12.90
CA ASN A 154 -4.68 -15.70 -14.10
C ASN A 154 -5.68 -14.56 -14.35
N GLU A 155 -5.26 -13.55 -15.14
CA GLU A 155 -6.07 -12.36 -15.42
C GLU A 155 -7.43 -12.65 -16.05
N LYS A 156 -7.53 -13.73 -16.83
CA LYS A 156 -8.75 -14.15 -17.54
C LYS A 156 -9.63 -15.12 -16.73
N ASP A 157 -9.22 -15.48 -15.53
CA ASP A 157 -10.02 -16.38 -14.69
C ASP A 157 -11.27 -15.66 -14.18
N ASN A 158 -12.41 -16.33 -14.30
CA ASN A 158 -13.64 -15.90 -13.62
C ASN A 158 -13.63 -16.48 -12.21
N ILE A 159 -13.96 -15.67 -11.23
CA ILE A 159 -14.00 -16.06 -9.81
C ILE A 159 -15.35 -15.74 -9.19
N VAL A 160 -15.68 -16.42 -8.12
CA VAL A 160 -16.83 -16.08 -7.28
C VAL A 160 -16.45 -14.91 -6.38
N ALA A 161 -17.06 -13.74 -6.62
CA ALA A 161 -16.78 -12.52 -5.85
C ALA A 161 -17.56 -12.44 -4.53
N GLU A 162 -18.77 -12.99 -4.50
CA GLU A 162 -19.66 -12.92 -3.33
C GLU A 162 -20.43 -14.23 -3.18
N GLY A 163 -20.91 -14.51 -1.94
CA GLY A 163 -21.76 -15.67 -1.69
C GLY A 163 -21.01 -16.99 -1.50
N LEU A 164 -19.74 -16.94 -1.11
CA LEU A 164 -18.88 -18.13 -0.93
C LEU A 164 -19.49 -19.21 -0.04
N LYS A 165 -20.28 -18.83 0.97
CA LYS A 165 -20.96 -19.78 1.88
C LYS A 165 -21.95 -20.73 1.18
N LYS A 166 -22.42 -20.36 0.00
CA LYS A 166 -23.37 -21.15 -0.80
C LYS A 166 -22.69 -21.99 -1.89
N VAL A 167 -21.39 -21.81 -2.06
CA VAL A 167 -20.60 -22.47 -3.11
C VAL A 167 -19.91 -23.70 -2.56
N ARG A 168 -19.91 -24.78 -3.34
CA ARG A 168 -19.20 -26.03 -3.03
C ARG A 168 -18.27 -26.40 -4.18
N PRO A 169 -17.11 -27.02 -3.91
CA PRO A 169 -16.23 -27.51 -4.97
C PRO A 169 -16.99 -28.44 -5.92
N GLY A 170 -16.85 -28.24 -7.23
CA GLY A 170 -17.56 -29.01 -8.25
C GLY A 170 -19.04 -28.65 -8.41
N GLY A 171 -19.55 -27.70 -7.64
CA GLY A 171 -20.94 -27.26 -7.73
C GLY A 171 -21.19 -26.40 -8.96
N LYS A 172 -22.37 -26.55 -9.56
CA LYS A 172 -22.84 -25.67 -10.65
C LYS A 172 -23.51 -24.44 -10.07
N ILE A 173 -23.11 -23.27 -10.55
CA ILE A 173 -23.65 -21.98 -10.11
C ILE A 173 -24.39 -21.28 -11.24
N LYS A 174 -25.28 -20.35 -10.89
CA LYS A 174 -25.84 -19.36 -11.83
C LYS A 174 -25.18 -18.02 -11.55
N PRO A 175 -24.21 -17.58 -12.38
CA PRO A 175 -23.55 -16.32 -12.16
C PRO A 175 -24.50 -15.16 -12.42
N ILE A 176 -24.55 -14.22 -11.50
CA ILE A 176 -25.15 -12.91 -11.72
C ILE A 176 -23.97 -12.00 -12.10
N LYS A 177 -23.87 -11.64 -13.38
CA LYS A 177 -22.87 -10.68 -13.83
C LYS A 177 -23.28 -9.29 -13.33
N LYS A 178 -22.42 -8.68 -12.53
CA LYS A 178 -22.46 -7.25 -12.24
C LYS A 178 -21.65 -6.48 -13.26
#